data_9cd631593057b2601bfc693c09cde158
#
_entry.id   9cd631593057b2601bfc693c09cde158
#
_cell.length_a   1.000
_cell.length_b   1.000
_cell.length_c   1.000
_cell.angle_alpha   90.00
_cell.angle_beta   90.00
_cell.angle_gamma   90.00
#
_symmetry.space_group_name_H-M   'P 1'
#
loop_
_entity.id
_entity.type
_entity.pdbx_description
1 polymer ?
#
loop_
_entity_poly.entity_id
_entity_poly.type
_entity_poly.pdbx_seq_one_letter_code
_entity_poly.pdbx_strand_id
1 'polypeptide(L)'
;MHLAENYALTAGAKISQPFIEPAFYPVPAEKYITFHNGSGMLSKNYEYFNNVFDLINPFLSKNNIKVVQIGSGKEPKIKGCIDLIDKTSIRQCAFVLKNSMLHIGNDSFSAHISAFFETPIVCLYGPVLVDTCRPYWGDKSKQVLMSPDYSTRKPSFASNEVEKRINEIFPNEVAGKCLDLLNIEHSFDSHKPIHLGPSFNTKVIDIIPDFKPNDNIVIQKNSLLNLRLDYTDNPNWIKYW
;
A
#
# COMPACT_ATOMS: atom_id res chain seq x y z
N MET A 1 -0.36 -8.31 -16.69
CA MET A 1 0.27 -9.58 -16.25
C MET A 1 0.74 -9.37 -14.81
N HIS A 2 0.51 -10.32 -13.94
CA HIS A 2 0.96 -10.27 -12.55
C HIS A 2 2.46 -10.59 -12.43
N LEU A 3 3.18 -9.99 -11.46
CA LEU A 3 4.62 -10.23 -11.28
C LEU A 3 4.96 -11.71 -11.07
N ALA A 4 4.15 -12.45 -10.32
CA ALA A 4 4.35 -13.89 -10.13
C ALA A 4 4.30 -14.66 -11.46
N GLU A 5 3.39 -14.28 -12.35
CA GLU A 5 3.29 -14.90 -13.70
C GLU A 5 4.50 -14.55 -14.56
N ASN A 6 4.93 -13.28 -14.52
CA ASN A 6 6.10 -12.84 -15.26
C ASN A 6 7.38 -13.56 -14.80
N TYR A 7 7.57 -13.70 -13.49
CA TYR A 7 8.71 -14.45 -12.95
C TYR A 7 8.65 -15.93 -13.32
N ALA A 8 7.47 -16.54 -13.25
CA ALA A 8 7.30 -17.93 -13.64
C ALA A 8 7.62 -18.17 -15.11
N LEU A 9 7.15 -17.31 -16.00
CA LEU A 9 7.45 -17.35 -17.42
C LEU A 9 8.95 -17.19 -17.69
N THR A 10 9.59 -16.20 -17.06
CA THR A 10 11.03 -15.93 -17.22
C THR A 10 11.88 -17.09 -16.70
N ALA A 11 11.47 -17.72 -15.60
CA ALA A 11 12.19 -18.85 -15.01
C ALA A 11 11.86 -20.21 -15.65
N GLY A 12 10.87 -20.27 -16.56
CA GLY A 12 10.36 -21.54 -17.09
C GLY A 12 9.69 -22.42 -16.04
N ALA A 13 9.18 -21.82 -14.96
CA ALA A 13 8.59 -22.52 -13.82
C ALA A 13 7.06 -22.48 -13.86
N LYS A 14 6.42 -23.51 -13.31
CA LYS A 14 4.97 -23.48 -13.07
C LYS A 14 4.68 -22.79 -11.73
N ILE A 15 3.66 -21.92 -11.72
CA ILE A 15 3.16 -21.35 -10.48
C ILE A 15 2.41 -22.45 -9.72
N SER A 16 2.78 -22.65 -8.46
CA SER A 16 2.09 -23.52 -7.52
C SER A 16 1.71 -22.74 -6.27
N GLN A 17 0.85 -23.32 -5.45
CA GLN A 17 0.51 -22.73 -4.16
C GLN A 17 1.77 -22.66 -3.29
N PRO A 18 2.10 -21.49 -2.71
CA PRO A 18 3.24 -21.36 -1.84
C PRO A 18 3.01 -22.12 -0.54
N PHE A 19 4.08 -22.40 0.18
CA PHE A 19 4.02 -23.01 1.49
C PHE A 19 4.85 -22.19 2.48
N ILE A 20 4.25 -21.87 3.62
CA ILE A 20 4.94 -21.31 4.78
C ILE A 20 4.39 -21.99 6.03
N GLU A 21 5.26 -22.61 6.83
CA GLU A 21 4.89 -23.21 8.10
C GLU A 21 5.04 -22.16 9.22
N PRO A 22 3.93 -21.74 9.87
CA PRO A 22 4.01 -20.80 10.96
C PRO A 22 4.71 -21.39 12.18
N ALA A 23 5.60 -20.63 12.82
CA ALA A 23 6.17 -20.95 14.10
C ALA A 23 5.47 -20.17 15.21
N PHE A 24 5.12 -20.83 16.29
CA PHE A 24 4.43 -20.20 17.42
C PHE A 24 5.16 -18.95 17.93
N TYR A 25 4.38 -17.93 18.24
CA TYR A 25 4.82 -16.70 18.92
C TYR A 25 3.76 -16.24 19.93
N PRO A 26 4.12 -16.00 21.20
CA PRO A 26 3.18 -15.56 22.23
C PRO A 26 2.82 -14.07 22.03
N VAL A 27 1.70 -13.80 21.37
CA VAL A 27 1.17 -12.43 21.27
C VAL A 27 0.45 -12.12 22.59
N PRO A 28 0.76 -10.97 23.27
CA PRO A 28 0.12 -10.62 24.53
C PRO A 28 -1.28 -10.01 24.32
N ALA A 29 -2.10 -10.66 23.50
CA ALA A 29 -3.46 -10.27 23.20
C ALA A 29 -4.26 -11.47 22.66
N GLU A 30 -5.49 -11.63 23.12
CA GLU A 30 -6.41 -12.67 22.64
C GLU A 30 -7.02 -12.29 21.27
N LYS A 31 -7.47 -11.05 21.16
CA LYS A 31 -8.02 -10.47 19.91
C LYS A 31 -7.16 -9.33 19.46
N TYR A 32 -6.69 -9.40 18.23
CA TYR A 32 -5.84 -8.34 17.69
C TYR A 32 -5.95 -8.22 16.17
N ILE A 33 -5.57 -7.05 15.70
CA ILE A 33 -5.26 -6.76 14.30
C ILE A 33 -3.78 -6.47 14.17
N THR A 34 -3.23 -6.59 12.96
CA THR A 34 -1.81 -6.33 12.70
C THR A 34 -1.62 -5.13 11.79
N PHE A 35 -0.61 -4.32 12.07
CA PHE A 35 -0.11 -3.24 11.21
C PHE A 35 1.31 -3.52 10.73
N HIS A 36 1.57 -3.22 9.46
CA HIS A 36 2.92 -3.18 8.90
C HIS A 36 3.06 -1.94 8.02
N ASN A 37 3.79 -0.95 8.50
CA ASN A 37 3.94 0.34 7.83
C ASN A 37 5.28 0.51 7.09
N GLY A 38 6.11 -0.53 7.04
CA GLY A 38 7.39 -0.54 6.36
C GLY A 38 7.37 -1.21 4.98
N SER A 39 8.25 -0.75 4.13
CA SER A 39 8.58 -1.37 2.85
C SER A 39 10.01 -1.00 2.47
N GLY A 40 10.69 -1.86 1.69
CA GLY A 40 12.00 -1.57 1.13
C GLY A 40 12.01 -0.39 0.15
N MET A 41 10.84 0.00 -0.40
CA MET A 41 10.67 1.18 -1.24
C MET A 41 10.03 2.30 -0.43
N LEU A 42 10.71 3.45 -0.29
CA LEU A 42 10.21 4.58 0.50
C LEU A 42 8.89 5.14 -0.05
N SER A 43 8.69 5.12 -1.36
CA SER A 43 7.46 5.54 -2.03
C SER A 43 6.23 4.69 -1.68
N LYS A 44 6.42 3.47 -1.18
CA LYS A 44 5.33 2.59 -0.70
C LYS A 44 4.96 2.84 0.76
N ASN A 45 5.76 3.60 1.53
CA ASN A 45 5.52 3.81 2.95
C ASN A 45 4.48 4.92 3.16
N TYR A 46 3.27 4.51 3.56
CA TYR A 46 2.18 5.42 3.88
C TYR A 46 2.47 6.17 5.18
N GLU A 47 2.34 7.51 5.16
CA GLU A 47 2.77 8.35 6.29
C GLU A 47 1.67 8.56 7.33
N TYR A 48 0.41 8.22 7.00
CA TYR A 48 -0.74 8.51 7.85
C TYR A 48 -1.27 7.31 8.63
N PHE A 49 -0.47 6.25 8.85
CA PHE A 49 -0.90 5.11 9.65
C PHE A 49 -1.23 5.47 11.11
N ASN A 50 -0.56 6.47 11.69
CA ASN A 50 -0.95 6.97 13.01
C ASN A 50 -2.35 7.60 12.99
N ASN A 51 -2.71 8.33 11.94
CA ASN A 51 -4.04 8.90 11.78
C ASN A 51 -5.11 7.79 11.61
N VAL A 52 -4.80 6.75 10.83
CA VAL A 52 -5.67 5.56 10.72
C VAL A 52 -5.86 4.92 12.09
N PHE A 53 -4.77 4.71 12.83
CA PHE A 53 -4.81 4.14 14.17
C PHE A 53 -5.68 4.98 15.12
N ASP A 54 -5.50 6.30 15.15
CA ASP A 54 -6.26 7.21 16.01
C ASP A 54 -7.78 7.16 15.70
N LEU A 55 -8.14 6.99 14.41
CA LEU A 55 -9.52 6.87 13.97
C LEU A 55 -10.16 5.53 14.38
N ILE A 56 -9.45 4.40 14.25
CA ILE A 56 -10.01 3.07 14.53
C ILE A 56 -9.90 2.66 16.00
N ASN A 57 -8.89 3.16 16.73
CA ASN A 57 -8.59 2.71 18.09
C ASN A 57 -9.74 2.84 19.09
N PRO A 58 -10.58 3.89 19.08
CA PRO A 58 -11.76 3.98 19.95
C PRO A 58 -12.73 2.80 19.75
N PHE A 59 -12.95 2.40 18.50
CA PHE A 59 -13.82 1.29 18.12
C PHE A 59 -13.21 -0.06 18.50
N LEU A 60 -11.91 -0.23 18.23
CA LEU A 60 -11.18 -1.45 18.59
C LEU A 60 -11.14 -1.66 20.10
N SER A 61 -10.85 -0.61 20.87
CA SER A 61 -10.79 -0.65 22.34
C SER A 61 -12.13 -1.04 22.94
N LYS A 62 -13.24 -0.53 22.39
CA LYS A 62 -14.61 -0.88 22.82
C LYS A 62 -14.94 -2.36 22.58
N ASN A 63 -14.28 -2.99 21.59
CA ASN A 63 -14.44 -4.40 21.26
C ASN A 63 -13.32 -5.30 21.83
N ASN A 64 -12.47 -4.78 22.74
CA ASN A 64 -11.32 -5.48 23.31
C ASN A 64 -10.32 -6.01 22.25
N ILE A 65 -10.18 -5.33 21.12
CA ILE A 65 -9.25 -5.68 20.06
C ILE A 65 -7.98 -4.84 20.23
N LYS A 66 -6.82 -5.50 20.30
CA LYS A 66 -5.51 -4.84 20.39
C LYS A 66 -4.92 -4.65 19.00
N VAL A 67 -3.98 -3.72 18.92
CA VAL A 67 -3.22 -3.48 17.69
C VAL A 67 -1.78 -3.93 17.88
N VAL A 68 -1.29 -4.74 16.97
CA VAL A 68 0.06 -5.30 16.98
C VAL A 68 0.80 -4.77 15.76
N GLN A 69 1.89 -4.07 15.97
CA GLN A 69 2.76 -3.62 14.89
C GLN A 69 3.86 -4.64 14.65
N ILE A 70 3.92 -5.18 13.44
CA ILE A 70 5.03 -6.01 12.95
C ILE A 70 5.92 -5.19 12.03
N GLY A 71 7.14 -5.67 11.78
CA GLY A 71 8.08 -5.01 10.85
C GLY A 71 9.52 -5.29 11.18
N SER A 72 10.41 -4.56 10.54
CA SER A 72 11.85 -4.68 10.74
C SER A 72 12.56 -3.33 10.61
N GLY A 73 13.72 -3.21 11.28
CA GLY A 73 14.60 -2.05 11.16
C GLY A 73 14.04 -0.79 11.80
N LYS A 74 14.18 0.33 11.10
CA LYS A 74 13.82 1.67 11.59
C LYS A 74 12.42 2.11 11.12
N GLU A 75 11.49 1.19 11.05
CA GLU A 75 10.12 1.55 10.68
C GLU A 75 9.49 2.50 11.71
N PRO A 76 8.70 3.49 11.26
CA PRO A 76 8.01 4.38 12.19
C PRO A 76 7.09 3.61 13.13
N LYS A 77 7.19 3.87 14.42
CA LYS A 77 6.32 3.23 15.42
C LYS A 77 4.96 3.88 15.46
N ILE A 78 3.92 3.04 15.51
CA ILE A 78 2.56 3.48 15.77
C ILE A 78 2.38 3.54 17.29
N LYS A 79 2.07 4.73 17.78
CA LYS A 79 1.96 4.97 19.23
C LYS A 79 0.75 4.23 19.81
N GLY A 80 0.98 3.41 20.84
CA GLY A 80 -0.09 2.66 21.51
C GLY A 80 -0.29 1.23 21.01
N CYS A 81 0.45 0.79 20.00
CA CYS A 81 0.46 -0.60 19.54
C CYS A 81 1.38 -1.49 20.39
N ILE A 82 1.08 -2.77 20.40
CA ILE A 82 2.02 -3.82 20.83
C ILE A 82 3.12 -3.89 19.79
N ASP A 83 4.33 -3.53 20.15
CA ASP A 83 5.48 -3.44 19.26
C ASP A 83 6.17 -4.81 19.10
N LEU A 84 6.11 -5.39 17.90
CA LEU A 84 6.80 -6.60 17.49
C LEU A 84 7.84 -6.34 16.36
N ILE A 85 8.23 -5.10 16.13
CA ILE A 85 9.31 -4.76 15.18
C ILE A 85 10.60 -5.43 15.62
N ASP A 86 11.27 -6.15 14.73
CA ASP A 86 12.50 -6.94 14.96
C ASP A 86 12.38 -8.06 16.02
N LYS A 87 11.16 -8.41 16.47
CA LYS A 87 10.94 -9.40 17.52
C LYS A 87 10.50 -10.77 17.01
N THR A 88 10.24 -10.90 15.72
CA THR A 88 9.76 -12.12 15.12
C THR A 88 10.61 -12.56 13.94
N SER A 89 10.87 -13.86 13.81
CA SER A 89 11.30 -14.44 12.54
C SER A 89 10.14 -14.40 11.53
N ILE A 90 10.43 -14.61 10.24
CA ILE A 90 9.39 -14.67 9.19
C ILE A 90 8.33 -15.72 9.52
N ARG A 91 8.71 -16.90 10.03
CA ARG A 91 7.75 -17.96 10.40
C ARG A 91 6.90 -17.58 11.63
N GLN A 92 7.48 -16.88 12.60
CA GLN A 92 6.75 -16.34 13.75
C GLN A 92 5.82 -15.19 13.33
N CYS A 93 6.29 -14.31 12.45
CA CYS A 93 5.46 -13.28 11.85
C CYS A 93 4.26 -13.90 11.10
N ALA A 94 4.48 -14.97 10.35
CA ALA A 94 3.41 -15.71 9.69
C ALA A 94 2.38 -16.26 10.69
N PHE A 95 2.81 -16.73 11.87
CA PHE A 95 1.89 -17.13 12.95
C PHE A 95 1.06 -15.94 13.46
N VAL A 96 1.70 -14.80 13.71
CA VAL A 96 1.02 -13.58 14.16
C VAL A 96 0.00 -13.10 13.13
N LEU A 97 0.36 -13.09 11.84
CA LEU A 97 -0.53 -12.69 10.76
C LEU A 97 -1.71 -13.66 10.58
N LYS A 98 -1.46 -14.97 10.62
CA LYS A 98 -2.49 -16.02 10.50
C LYS A 98 -3.57 -15.92 11.58
N ASN A 99 -3.21 -15.52 12.79
CA ASN A 99 -4.13 -15.42 13.92
C ASN A 99 -4.67 -14.00 14.15
N SER A 100 -4.36 -13.08 13.26
CA SER A 100 -4.87 -11.70 13.26
C SER A 100 -6.29 -11.67 12.69
N MET A 101 -7.17 -10.85 13.27
CA MET A 101 -8.52 -10.62 12.74
C MET A 101 -8.52 -9.80 11.46
N LEU A 102 -7.49 -8.96 11.26
CA LEU A 102 -7.29 -8.09 10.11
C LEU A 102 -5.81 -7.72 10.01
N HIS A 103 -5.28 -7.67 8.81
CA HIS A 103 -3.97 -7.08 8.53
C HIS A 103 -4.11 -5.77 7.75
N ILE A 104 -3.39 -4.74 8.18
CA ILE A 104 -3.35 -3.42 7.55
C ILE A 104 -1.91 -3.10 7.21
N GLY A 105 -1.63 -2.74 5.95
CA GLY A 105 -0.26 -2.41 5.58
C GLY A 105 -0.10 -1.90 4.15
N ASN A 106 1.14 -1.65 3.80
CA ASN A 106 1.56 -1.32 2.45
C ASN A 106 1.68 -2.60 1.60
N ASP A 107 1.84 -2.44 0.28
CA ASP A 107 2.26 -3.51 -0.63
C ASP A 107 3.64 -4.05 -0.20
N SER A 108 3.63 -5.09 0.62
CA SER A 108 4.78 -5.72 1.25
C SER A 108 4.51 -7.20 1.55
N PHE A 109 5.54 -7.95 1.96
CA PHE A 109 5.46 -9.38 2.24
C PHE A 109 4.32 -9.79 3.17
N SER A 110 4.00 -8.95 4.15
CA SER A 110 2.98 -9.23 5.16
C SER A 110 1.57 -9.32 4.57
N ALA A 111 1.25 -8.49 3.57
CA ALA A 111 -0.02 -8.56 2.86
C ALA A 111 -0.18 -9.88 2.09
N HIS A 112 0.91 -10.36 1.45
CA HIS A 112 0.91 -11.63 0.74
C HIS A 112 0.75 -12.83 1.68
N ILE A 113 1.44 -12.82 2.83
CA ILE A 113 1.32 -13.89 3.84
C ILE A 113 -0.08 -13.89 4.46
N SER A 114 -0.62 -12.72 4.82
CA SER A 114 -1.97 -12.61 5.38
C SER A 114 -3.02 -13.12 4.42
N ALA A 115 -2.98 -12.69 3.17
CA ALA A 115 -3.90 -13.14 2.13
C ALA A 115 -3.80 -14.66 1.88
N PHE A 116 -2.59 -15.23 1.91
CA PHE A 116 -2.38 -16.67 1.80
C PHE A 116 -3.09 -17.46 2.92
N PHE A 117 -3.09 -16.94 4.15
CA PHE A 117 -3.81 -17.53 5.27
C PHE A 117 -5.28 -17.12 5.35
N GLU A 118 -5.79 -16.42 4.35
CA GLU A 118 -7.15 -15.89 4.30
C GLU A 118 -7.50 -14.92 5.44
N THR A 119 -6.49 -14.38 6.11
CA THR A 119 -6.67 -13.25 7.01
C THR A 119 -7.15 -12.05 6.19
N PRO A 120 -8.24 -11.37 6.58
CA PRO A 120 -8.69 -10.16 5.91
C PRO A 120 -7.58 -9.11 5.84
N ILE A 121 -7.46 -8.40 4.71
CA ILE A 121 -6.43 -7.38 4.52
C ILE A 121 -7.00 -6.06 4.02
N VAL A 122 -6.44 -4.96 4.51
CA VAL A 122 -6.47 -3.64 3.87
C VAL A 122 -5.05 -3.31 3.45
N CYS A 123 -4.79 -3.29 2.16
CA CYS A 123 -3.46 -3.11 1.60
C CYS A 123 -3.42 -1.86 0.72
N LEU A 124 -2.42 -0.98 0.99
CA LEU A 124 -2.27 0.31 0.33
C LEU A 124 -1.19 0.24 -0.75
N TYR A 125 -1.51 0.79 -1.92
CA TYR A 125 -0.63 0.86 -3.09
C TYR A 125 -0.38 2.32 -3.45
N GLY A 126 0.82 2.64 -3.86
CA GLY A 126 1.21 4.00 -4.26
C GLY A 126 1.88 4.03 -5.63
N PRO A 127 3.17 3.66 -5.72
CA PRO A 127 3.96 3.82 -6.95
C PRO A 127 3.76 2.71 -7.98
N VAL A 128 2.90 1.71 -7.70
CA VAL A 128 2.73 0.51 -8.55
C VAL A 128 1.26 0.23 -8.82
N LEU A 129 0.99 -0.45 -9.93
CA LEU A 129 -0.37 -0.90 -10.26
C LEU A 129 -0.78 -2.07 -9.36
N VAL A 130 -1.97 -1.99 -8.79
CA VAL A 130 -2.55 -3.03 -7.92
C VAL A 130 -2.53 -4.40 -8.61
N ASP A 131 -3.02 -4.48 -9.85
CA ASP A 131 -3.15 -5.75 -10.57
C ASP A 131 -1.83 -6.47 -10.84
N THR A 132 -0.70 -5.75 -10.81
CA THR A 132 0.62 -6.35 -11.01
C THR A 132 1.23 -6.89 -9.75
N CYS A 133 0.90 -6.31 -8.58
CA CYS A 133 1.58 -6.58 -7.30
C CYS A 133 0.67 -7.11 -6.19
N ARG A 134 -0.67 -7.16 -6.41
CA ARG A 134 -1.62 -7.63 -5.39
C ARG A 134 -1.31 -9.05 -4.91
N PRO A 135 -1.79 -9.50 -3.74
CA PRO A 135 -1.67 -10.89 -3.34
C PRO A 135 -2.25 -11.83 -4.39
N TYR A 136 -1.44 -12.78 -4.84
CA TYR A 136 -1.80 -13.73 -5.90
C TYR A 136 -2.78 -14.78 -5.39
N TRP A 137 -2.57 -15.26 -4.17
CA TRP A 137 -3.37 -16.29 -3.51
C TRP A 137 -4.35 -15.71 -2.50
N GLY A 138 -5.20 -16.58 -1.96
CA GLY A 138 -6.19 -16.26 -0.94
C GLY A 138 -7.53 -15.76 -1.51
N ASP A 139 -8.52 -15.71 -0.63
CA ASP A 139 -9.88 -15.25 -0.95
C ASP A 139 -9.89 -13.75 -1.27
N LYS A 140 -10.28 -13.42 -2.51
CA LYS A 140 -10.31 -12.03 -2.99
C LYS A 140 -11.40 -11.19 -2.32
N SER A 141 -12.44 -11.80 -1.77
CA SER A 141 -13.48 -11.10 -1.03
C SER A 141 -13.00 -10.53 0.31
N LYS A 142 -11.89 -11.07 0.84
CA LYS A 142 -11.22 -10.61 2.07
C LYS A 142 -10.11 -9.60 1.81
N GLN A 143 -9.89 -9.19 0.56
CA GLN A 143 -8.80 -8.32 0.16
C GLN A 143 -9.32 -6.95 -0.27
N VAL A 144 -9.23 -5.96 0.60
CA VAL A 144 -9.46 -4.55 0.25
C VAL A 144 -8.12 -3.94 -0.16
N LEU A 145 -8.01 -3.61 -1.45
CA LEU A 145 -6.80 -3.09 -2.07
C LEU A 145 -7.07 -1.64 -2.48
N MET A 146 -6.38 -0.71 -1.85
CA MET A 146 -6.61 0.73 -2.02
C MET A 146 -5.44 1.37 -2.76
N SER A 147 -5.75 2.21 -3.72
CA SER A 147 -4.76 2.99 -4.48
C SER A 147 -5.27 4.40 -4.75
N PRO A 148 -4.37 5.35 -5.04
CA PRO A 148 -4.78 6.64 -5.56
C PRO A 148 -5.50 6.52 -6.90
N ASP A 149 -6.14 7.58 -7.33
CA ASP A 149 -6.68 7.67 -8.69
C ASP A 149 -5.55 7.85 -9.70
N TYR A 150 -5.33 6.83 -10.53
CA TYR A 150 -4.32 6.87 -11.58
C TYR A 150 -4.83 7.44 -12.91
N SER A 151 -6.06 7.93 -12.98
CA SER A 151 -6.59 8.58 -14.19
C SER A 151 -5.89 9.91 -14.48
N THR A 152 -5.50 10.62 -13.42
CA THR A 152 -4.86 11.93 -13.51
C THR A 152 -3.34 11.84 -13.61
N ARG A 153 -2.74 10.87 -12.94
CA ARG A 153 -1.28 10.65 -12.91
C ARG A 153 -0.97 9.17 -12.76
N LYS A 154 -0.21 8.63 -13.70
CA LYS A 154 0.18 7.20 -13.69
C LYS A 154 1.09 6.84 -12.50
N PRO A 155 1.18 5.54 -12.11
CA PRO A 155 2.17 5.09 -11.14
C PRO A 155 3.58 5.45 -11.58
N SER A 156 4.44 5.86 -10.64
CA SER A 156 5.80 6.29 -10.95
C SER A 156 6.78 5.12 -11.10
N PHE A 157 6.48 3.98 -10.49
CA PHE A 157 7.38 2.83 -10.32
C PHE A 157 8.72 3.19 -9.64
N ALA A 158 8.83 4.39 -9.09
CA ALA A 158 10.03 4.88 -8.44
C ALA A 158 10.16 4.35 -7.01
N SER A 159 11.39 4.06 -6.58
CA SER A 159 11.66 3.65 -5.19
C SER A 159 11.50 4.78 -4.19
N ASN A 160 11.56 6.02 -4.65
CA ASN A 160 11.36 7.22 -3.86
C ASN A 160 10.55 8.25 -4.66
N GLU A 161 9.61 8.93 -4.00
CA GLU A 161 8.79 10.01 -4.55
C GLU A 161 8.90 11.22 -3.62
N VAL A 162 9.04 12.42 -4.17
CA VAL A 162 9.02 13.67 -3.39
C VAL A 162 7.64 13.85 -2.75
N GLU A 163 6.59 13.64 -3.55
CA GLU A 163 5.20 13.58 -3.10
C GLU A 163 4.69 12.16 -3.35
N LYS A 164 4.56 11.41 -2.26
CA LYS A 164 4.17 10.00 -2.34
C LYS A 164 2.72 9.88 -2.76
N ARG A 165 2.49 9.20 -3.88
CA ARG A 165 1.14 8.91 -4.36
C ARG A 165 0.28 8.16 -3.34
N ILE A 166 0.90 7.27 -2.56
CA ILE A 166 0.18 6.51 -1.53
C ILE A 166 -0.47 7.42 -0.47
N ASN A 167 0.06 8.62 -0.25
CA ASN A 167 -0.47 9.60 0.69
C ASN A 167 -1.74 10.32 0.19
N GLU A 168 -2.13 10.12 -1.06
CA GLU A 168 -3.42 10.59 -1.60
C GLU A 168 -4.60 9.76 -1.11
N ILE A 169 -4.35 8.58 -0.52
CA ILE A 169 -5.37 7.74 0.11
C ILE A 169 -5.72 8.34 1.47
N PHE A 170 -6.98 8.69 1.68
CA PHE A 170 -7.39 9.37 2.91
C PHE A 170 -7.46 8.41 4.12
N PRO A 171 -6.94 8.80 5.30
CA PRO A 171 -6.95 7.95 6.49
C PRO A 171 -8.35 7.50 6.93
N ASN A 172 -9.38 8.33 6.78
CA ASN A 172 -10.75 7.97 7.11
C ASN A 172 -11.32 6.89 6.18
N GLU A 173 -10.91 6.88 4.91
CA GLU A 173 -11.30 5.82 3.97
C GLU A 173 -10.65 4.49 4.36
N VAL A 174 -9.35 4.51 4.69
CA VAL A 174 -8.63 3.33 5.18
C VAL A 174 -9.27 2.81 6.46
N ALA A 175 -9.54 3.71 7.42
CA ALA A 175 -10.16 3.39 8.71
C ALA A 175 -11.56 2.77 8.52
N GLY A 176 -12.37 3.34 7.63
CA GLY A 176 -13.69 2.80 7.28
C GLY A 176 -13.60 1.37 6.75
N LYS A 177 -12.72 1.12 5.79
CA LYS A 177 -12.50 -0.23 5.23
C LYS A 177 -12.02 -1.24 6.27
N CYS A 178 -11.22 -0.80 7.24
CA CYS A 178 -10.78 -1.66 8.34
C CYS A 178 -11.97 -2.07 9.23
N LEU A 179 -12.82 -1.12 9.61
CA LEU A 179 -13.97 -1.39 10.46
C LEU A 179 -15.06 -2.16 9.73
N ASP A 180 -15.27 -1.92 8.42
CA ASP A 180 -16.16 -2.72 7.57
C ASP A 180 -15.76 -4.21 7.58
N LEU A 181 -14.48 -4.52 7.34
CA LEU A 181 -13.97 -5.90 7.35
C LEU A 181 -14.06 -6.57 8.73
N LEU A 182 -14.04 -5.79 9.80
CA LEU A 182 -14.22 -6.28 11.18
C LEU A 182 -15.71 -6.38 11.57
N ASN A 183 -16.63 -5.97 10.71
CA ASN A 183 -18.07 -5.85 10.97
C ASN A 183 -18.36 -4.97 12.21
N ILE A 184 -17.61 -3.88 12.36
CA ILE A 184 -17.79 -2.89 13.43
C ILE A 184 -18.52 -1.68 12.85
N GLU A 185 -19.73 -1.39 13.38
CA GLU A 185 -20.48 -0.20 13.02
C GLU A 185 -19.70 1.06 13.40
N HIS A 186 -19.57 1.99 12.44
CA HIS A 186 -18.79 3.20 12.62
C HIS A 186 -19.36 4.38 11.83
N SER A 187 -19.01 5.58 12.29
CA SER A 187 -19.19 6.82 11.55
C SER A 187 -18.02 7.74 11.82
N PHE A 188 -17.52 8.39 10.78
CA PHE A 188 -16.48 9.42 10.90
C PHE A 188 -17.05 10.75 10.45
N ASP A 189 -16.59 11.81 11.09
CA ASP A 189 -16.82 13.16 10.59
C ASP A 189 -16.24 13.28 9.19
N SER A 190 -16.95 13.95 8.30
CA SER A 190 -16.60 14.06 6.87
C SER A 190 -15.40 15.00 6.59
N HIS A 191 -14.47 15.12 7.51
CA HIS A 191 -13.25 15.89 7.32
C HIS A 191 -12.31 15.18 6.35
N LYS A 192 -12.04 15.82 5.22
CA LYS A 192 -11.00 15.37 4.30
C LYS A 192 -9.69 16.04 4.69
N PRO A 193 -8.60 15.29 4.89
CA PRO A 193 -7.30 15.91 5.09
C PRO A 193 -6.90 16.68 3.83
N ILE A 194 -6.36 17.88 4.03
CA ILE A 194 -5.77 18.68 2.95
C ILE A 194 -4.26 18.41 2.99
N HIS A 195 -3.74 17.83 1.93
CA HIS A 195 -2.31 17.67 1.77
C HIS A 195 -1.73 18.93 1.11
N LEU A 196 -0.85 19.63 1.84
CA LEU A 196 -0.15 20.83 1.35
C LEU A 196 1.32 20.46 1.14
N GLY A 197 1.70 20.14 -0.08
CA GLY A 197 3.09 19.91 -0.47
C GLY A 197 3.66 21.08 -1.30
N PRO A 198 4.95 21.06 -1.62
CA PRO A 198 5.59 22.07 -2.47
C PRO A 198 4.90 22.21 -3.83
N SER A 199 4.30 21.13 -4.34
CA SER A 199 3.62 21.11 -5.63
C SER A 199 2.09 21.20 -5.52
N PHE A 200 1.54 21.57 -4.37
CA PHE A 200 0.08 21.58 -4.13
C PHE A 200 -0.70 22.33 -5.22
N ASN A 201 -0.17 23.44 -5.73
CA ASN A 201 -0.76 24.23 -6.81
C ASN A 201 -0.12 23.94 -8.18
N THR A 202 0.74 22.93 -8.29
CA THR A 202 1.43 22.62 -9.54
C THR A 202 0.69 21.51 -10.25
N LYS A 203 0.16 21.81 -11.42
CA LYS A 203 -0.44 20.79 -12.28
C LYS A 203 0.66 19.90 -12.83
N VAL A 204 0.60 18.61 -12.55
CA VAL A 204 1.49 17.61 -13.14
C VAL A 204 0.81 17.04 -14.39
N ILE A 205 1.53 17.02 -15.50
CA ILE A 205 1.08 16.49 -16.78
C ILE A 205 2.03 15.35 -17.17
N ASP A 206 1.52 14.12 -17.19
CA ASP A 206 2.26 12.97 -17.68
C ASP A 206 2.22 12.96 -19.23
N ILE A 207 3.38 12.91 -19.86
CA ILE A 207 3.53 12.85 -21.31
C ILE A 207 4.32 11.61 -21.68
N ILE A 208 3.77 10.81 -22.57
CA ILE A 208 4.51 9.75 -23.25
C ILE A 208 5.13 10.41 -24.49
N PRO A 209 6.47 10.55 -24.58
CA PRO A 209 7.12 11.28 -25.67
C PRO A 209 7.27 10.41 -26.90
N ASP A 210 6.15 9.94 -27.46
CA ASP A 210 6.07 9.10 -28.67
C ASP A 210 5.69 9.90 -29.93
N PHE A 211 5.57 11.23 -29.80
CA PHE A 211 5.26 12.16 -30.88
C PHE A 211 6.00 13.49 -30.74
N LYS A 212 6.10 14.24 -31.83
CA LYS A 212 6.62 15.60 -31.84
C LYS A 212 5.52 16.58 -31.41
N PRO A 213 5.75 17.41 -30.37
CA PRO A 213 4.77 18.42 -30.00
C PRO A 213 4.52 19.40 -31.16
N ASN A 214 3.30 19.90 -31.27
CA ASN A 214 2.88 20.88 -32.23
C ASN A 214 2.27 22.10 -31.51
N ASP A 215 2.01 23.20 -32.26
CA ASP A 215 1.53 24.46 -31.72
C ASP A 215 0.12 24.38 -31.08
N ASN A 216 -0.60 23.27 -31.26
CA ASN A 216 -1.91 23.03 -30.65
C ASN A 216 -1.82 22.49 -29.22
N ILE A 217 -0.63 22.10 -28.76
CA ILE A 217 -0.42 21.62 -27.38
C ILE A 217 -0.28 22.82 -26.48
N VAL A 218 -1.32 23.12 -25.72
CA VAL A 218 -1.32 24.22 -24.74
C VAL A 218 -0.96 23.65 -23.36
N ILE A 219 0.25 23.98 -22.90
CA ILE A 219 0.70 23.66 -21.53
C ILE A 219 0.45 24.90 -20.67
N GLN A 220 -0.29 24.72 -19.59
CA GLN A 220 -0.53 25.84 -18.66
C GLN A 220 0.78 26.27 -18.00
N LYS A 221 0.97 27.56 -17.84
CA LYS A 221 2.11 28.13 -17.13
C LYS A 221 2.19 27.53 -15.71
N ASN A 222 3.40 27.20 -15.26
CA ASN A 222 3.68 26.56 -13.98
C ASN A 222 3.18 25.10 -13.86
N SER A 223 2.97 24.41 -14.97
CA SER A 223 2.79 22.94 -14.94
C SER A 223 4.14 22.23 -14.86
N LEU A 224 4.18 21.10 -14.15
CA LEU A 224 5.30 20.18 -14.16
C LEU A 224 5.04 19.12 -15.23
N LEU A 225 5.96 18.96 -16.18
CA LEU A 225 5.90 17.91 -17.17
C LEU A 225 6.67 16.69 -16.66
N ASN A 226 6.00 15.57 -16.60
CA ASN A 226 6.60 14.28 -16.27
C ASN A 226 6.70 13.44 -17.54
N LEU A 227 7.90 13.37 -18.13
CA LEU A 227 8.12 12.57 -19.35
C LEU A 227 8.21 11.08 -18.95
N ARG A 228 7.24 10.31 -19.41
CA ARG A 228 7.11 8.88 -19.12
C ARG A 228 7.94 8.07 -20.13
N LEU A 229 9.25 7.99 -19.86
CA LEU A 229 10.20 7.25 -20.69
C LEU A 229 10.02 5.74 -20.59
N ASP A 230 9.37 5.29 -19.55
CA ASP A 230 8.99 3.90 -19.29
C ASP A 230 7.86 3.38 -20.19
N TYR A 231 7.20 4.29 -20.95
CA TYR A 231 6.13 3.95 -21.89
C TYR A 231 6.48 4.22 -23.37
N THR A 232 7.71 4.67 -23.67
CA THR A 232 8.12 4.94 -25.06
C THR A 232 9.19 3.97 -25.52
N ASP A 233 8.98 3.38 -26.69
CA ASP A 233 9.97 2.54 -27.36
C ASP A 233 10.90 3.35 -28.27
N ASN A 234 10.62 4.63 -28.48
CA ASN A 234 11.36 5.50 -29.38
C ASN A 234 11.89 6.76 -28.71
N PRO A 235 13.14 6.76 -28.20
CA PRO A 235 13.73 7.90 -27.51
C PRO A 235 14.00 9.13 -28.42
N ASN A 236 13.84 9.00 -29.74
CA ASN A 236 14.16 10.10 -30.69
C ASN A 236 13.25 11.32 -30.52
N TRP A 237 12.09 11.18 -29.90
CA TRP A 237 11.15 12.27 -29.68
C TRP A 237 11.43 13.08 -28.41
N ILE A 238 12.20 12.53 -27.45
CA ILE A 238 12.51 13.19 -26.17
C ILE A 238 13.12 14.58 -26.37
N LYS A 239 13.97 14.74 -27.39
CA LYS A 239 14.63 16.02 -27.68
C LYS A 239 13.70 17.17 -28.10
N TYR A 240 12.43 16.89 -28.33
CA TYR A 240 11.42 17.87 -28.71
C TYR A 240 10.54 18.31 -27.54
N TRP A 241 10.63 17.60 -26.41
CA TRP A 241 9.95 17.88 -25.13
C TRP A 241 10.88 18.49 -24.09
#